data_da83e3bffd23d071d26b955e33abfd11
#
_entry.id   da83e3bffd23d071d26b955e33abfd11
#
_cell.length_a   1.000
_cell.length_b   1.000
_cell.length_c   1.000
_cell.angle_alpha   90.00
_cell.angle_beta   90.00
_cell.angle_gamma   90.00
#
_symmetry.space_group_name_H-M   'P 1'
#
loop_
_entity.id
_entity.type
_entity.pdbx_description
1 polymer ?
#
loop_
_entity_poly.entity_id
_entity_poly.type
_entity_poly.pdbx_seq_one_letter_code
_entity_poly.pdbx_strand_id
1 'polypeptide(L)'
;YEGGVDLNAEPPPDGTYQIVGEARDKAGNRVRVVSQLTIEEGGKPRADVAQGEIDWQGEMNRVASVPLGEKLCFEAVVVNEGTVPIRTTGPWPGQEYRFSENYNTLAGEGHKEWFQQAGVWRFGINFDTTGIDFPYRFAIGSKDELEKRVIDGVDQWYLLPGKAGRVSGCIVMDERPPVGTNFWWGGLIHEFVGVANNYIDRISVDVGMP
;
A
#
# COMPACT_ATOMS: atom_id res chain seq x y z
N TYR A 1 19.50 22.12 3.35
CA TYR A 1 18.75 21.49 4.46
C TYR A 1 17.32 21.32 4.01
N GLU A 2 16.86 20.09 3.87
CA GLU A 2 15.45 19.78 3.73
C GLU A 2 14.88 19.57 5.13
N GLY A 3 13.85 20.32 5.49
CA GLY A 3 13.06 20.15 6.69
C GLY A 3 11.65 19.74 6.28
N GLY A 4 11.14 18.68 6.85
CA GLY A 4 9.77 18.23 6.66
C GLY A 4 8.99 18.32 7.96
N VAL A 5 7.70 18.56 7.87
CA VAL A 5 6.75 18.42 8.98
C VAL A 5 5.94 17.15 8.70
N ASP A 6 5.99 16.20 9.62
CA ASP A 6 5.14 15.01 9.54
C ASP A 6 3.72 15.36 10.00
N LEU A 7 2.85 15.61 9.03
CA LEU A 7 1.44 15.89 9.28
C LEU A 7 0.64 14.66 9.73
N ASN A 8 1.23 13.45 9.66
CA ASN A 8 0.56 12.23 10.11
C ASN A 8 0.74 11.98 11.61
N ALA A 9 1.77 12.52 12.22
CA ALA A 9 2.00 12.37 13.67
C ALA A 9 0.94 13.10 14.49
N GLU A 10 0.66 14.35 14.11
CA GLU A 10 -0.43 15.15 14.69
C GLU A 10 -1.10 15.94 13.55
N PRO A 11 -2.08 15.34 12.86
CA PRO A 11 -2.75 15.99 11.75
C PRO A 11 -3.50 17.22 12.26
N PRO A 12 -3.25 18.41 11.69
CA PRO A 12 -3.99 19.59 12.07
C PRO A 12 -5.45 19.49 11.62
N PRO A 13 -6.40 20.10 12.34
CA PRO A 13 -7.80 20.12 11.95
C PRO A 13 -8.01 20.87 10.61
N ASP A 14 -9.19 20.71 10.03
CA ASP A 14 -9.56 21.41 8.81
C ASP A 14 -9.41 22.92 8.95
N GLY A 15 -8.88 23.56 7.92
CA GLY A 15 -8.65 24.98 7.91
C GLY A 15 -7.57 25.41 6.93
N THR A 16 -7.40 26.73 6.83
CA THR A 16 -6.32 27.32 6.02
C THR A 16 -5.20 27.80 6.92
N TYR A 17 -4.01 27.28 6.67
CA TYR A 17 -2.79 27.55 7.43
C TYR A 17 -1.80 28.34 6.60
N GLN A 18 -0.98 29.15 7.26
CA GLN A 18 0.18 29.76 6.62
C GLN A 18 1.43 28.94 6.94
N ILE A 19 2.10 28.47 5.89
CA ILE A 19 3.44 27.89 6.00
C ILE A 19 4.44 29.02 5.83
N VAL A 20 5.27 29.26 6.85
CA VAL A 20 6.31 30.29 6.84
C VAL A 20 7.66 29.60 6.83
N GLY A 21 8.39 29.71 5.73
CA GLY A 21 9.79 29.34 5.62
C GLY A 21 10.68 30.57 5.88
N GLU A 22 11.63 30.47 6.80
CA GLU A 22 12.63 31.50 7.04
C GLU A 22 14.03 30.90 6.98
N ALA A 23 14.87 31.45 6.11
CA ALA A 23 16.28 31.11 6.04
C ALA A 23 17.13 32.32 6.40
N ARG A 24 18.22 32.09 7.17
CA ARG A 24 19.18 33.11 7.57
C ARG A 24 20.59 32.63 7.26
N ASP A 25 21.36 33.46 6.60
CA ASP A 25 22.79 33.19 6.39
C ASP A 25 23.66 33.62 7.58
N LYS A 26 24.94 33.26 7.53
CA LYS A 26 25.91 33.63 8.58
C LYS A 26 26.20 35.12 8.65
N ALA A 27 25.89 35.90 7.61
CA ALA A 27 26.03 37.35 7.56
C ALA A 27 24.80 38.09 8.12
N GLY A 28 23.74 37.35 8.46
CA GLY A 28 22.52 37.89 9.05
C GLY A 28 21.43 38.22 8.03
N ASN A 29 21.64 37.99 6.74
CA ASN A 29 20.60 38.16 5.74
C ASN A 29 19.47 37.15 5.95
N ARG A 30 18.24 37.61 5.76
CA ARG A 30 17.04 36.78 5.93
C ARG A 30 16.22 36.72 4.64
N VAL A 31 15.73 35.54 4.33
CA VAL A 31 14.70 35.31 3.32
C VAL A 31 13.50 34.68 4.01
N ARG A 32 12.33 35.22 3.76
CA ARG A 32 11.06 34.70 4.27
C ARG A 32 10.15 34.40 3.09
N VAL A 33 9.63 33.17 3.06
CA VAL A 33 8.62 32.74 2.10
C VAL A 33 7.36 32.38 2.88
N VAL A 34 6.21 32.82 2.39
CA VAL A 34 4.90 32.49 2.97
C VAL A 34 4.08 31.80 1.90
N SER A 35 3.55 30.62 2.22
CA SER A 35 2.62 29.87 1.40
C SER A 35 1.34 29.58 2.18
N GLN A 36 0.24 29.35 1.48
CA GLN A 36 -1.00 28.88 2.10
C GLN A 36 -1.12 27.36 1.89
N LEU A 37 -1.58 26.67 2.95
CA LEU A 37 -1.98 25.27 2.93
C LEU A 37 -3.41 25.19 3.41
N THR A 38 -4.31 24.67 2.60
CA THR A 38 -5.67 24.33 3.03
C THR A 38 -5.73 22.83 3.31
N ILE A 39 -6.26 22.49 4.48
CA ILE A 39 -6.53 21.10 4.90
C ILE A 39 -8.03 20.93 4.92
N GLU A 40 -8.50 19.96 4.17
CA GLU A 40 -9.88 19.52 4.10
C GLU A 40 -9.94 18.04 4.41
N GLU A 41 -10.94 17.61 5.15
CA GLU A 41 -11.07 16.24 5.66
C GLU A 41 -9.81 15.80 6.45
N GLY A 42 -9.24 16.72 7.21
CA GLY A 42 -8.07 16.47 8.06
C GLY A 42 -8.39 15.45 9.14
N GLY A 43 -7.45 14.54 9.38
CA GLY A 43 -7.60 13.49 10.37
C GLY A 43 -6.52 12.44 10.24
N LYS A 44 -6.59 11.43 11.12
CA LYS A 44 -5.60 10.36 11.10
C LYS A 44 -6.10 9.21 10.22
N PRO A 45 -5.48 8.97 9.05
CA PRO A 45 -5.81 7.82 8.23
C PRO A 45 -5.40 6.54 8.98
N ARG A 46 -6.29 5.56 9.03
CA ARG A 46 -6.02 4.26 9.62
C ARG A 46 -6.77 3.17 8.86
N ALA A 47 -6.08 2.11 8.55
CA ALA A 47 -6.69 0.91 8.00
C ALA A 47 -6.14 -0.33 8.68
N ASP A 48 -6.93 -1.38 8.73
CA ASP A 48 -6.51 -2.69 9.22
C ASP A 48 -7.15 -3.80 8.37
N VAL A 49 -6.55 -4.99 8.41
CA VAL A 49 -7.13 -6.18 7.80
C VAL A 49 -8.17 -6.76 8.74
N ALA A 50 -9.37 -7.01 8.23
CA ALA A 50 -10.46 -7.57 9.02
C ALA A 50 -10.02 -8.87 9.68
N GLN A 51 -10.16 -8.93 11.00
CA GLN A 51 -9.75 -10.06 11.84
C GLN A 51 -8.24 -10.42 11.77
N GLY A 52 -7.43 -9.65 11.02
CA GLY A 52 -6.02 -9.96 10.78
C GLY A 52 -5.80 -11.22 9.94
N GLU A 53 -6.78 -11.61 9.13
CA GLU A 53 -6.80 -12.86 8.36
C GLU A 53 -6.72 -12.60 6.87
N ILE A 54 -5.99 -13.48 6.18
CA ILE A 54 -5.91 -13.58 4.72
C ILE A 54 -6.37 -14.98 4.33
N ASP A 55 -7.32 -15.08 3.43
CA ASP A 55 -7.71 -16.35 2.85
C ASP A 55 -6.67 -16.76 1.79
N TRP A 56 -5.71 -17.57 2.18
CA TRP A 56 -4.73 -18.16 1.29
C TRP A 56 -5.28 -19.41 0.66
N GLN A 57 -5.54 -19.38 -0.64
CA GLN A 57 -6.11 -20.52 -1.35
C GLN A 57 -5.19 -21.75 -1.29
N GLY A 58 -5.76 -22.89 -0.86
CA GLY A 58 -5.03 -24.14 -0.71
C GLY A 58 -4.15 -24.23 0.54
N GLU A 59 -4.23 -23.25 1.45
CA GLU A 59 -3.56 -23.31 2.75
C GLU A 59 -4.23 -24.36 3.65
N MET A 60 -3.40 -25.15 4.34
CA MET A 60 -3.81 -26.05 5.40
C MET A 60 -2.80 -25.98 6.56
N ASN A 61 -3.27 -25.68 7.76
CA ASN A 61 -2.44 -25.59 8.96
C ASN A 61 -1.23 -24.64 8.80
N ARG A 62 -1.45 -23.48 8.21
CA ARG A 62 -0.43 -22.45 7.94
C ARG A 62 0.64 -22.86 6.92
N VAL A 63 0.32 -23.81 6.06
CA VAL A 63 1.20 -24.26 4.96
C VAL A 63 0.41 -24.27 3.66
N ALA A 64 0.92 -23.60 2.65
CA ALA A 64 0.44 -23.68 1.28
C ALA A 64 1.48 -24.42 0.44
N SER A 65 1.06 -25.47 -0.26
CA SER A 65 1.91 -26.20 -1.21
C SER A 65 1.49 -25.85 -2.63
N VAL A 66 2.40 -25.23 -3.37
CA VAL A 66 2.13 -24.73 -4.72
C VAL A 66 3.09 -25.40 -5.70
N PRO A 67 2.60 -26.19 -6.68
CA PRO A 67 3.45 -26.71 -7.74
C PRO A 67 4.10 -25.59 -8.56
N LEU A 68 5.32 -25.83 -9.05
CA LEU A 68 5.98 -24.91 -9.98
C LEU A 68 5.11 -24.71 -11.23
N GLY A 69 4.86 -23.47 -11.61
CA GLY A 69 3.97 -23.09 -12.70
C GLY A 69 2.52 -22.80 -12.26
N GLU A 70 2.12 -23.23 -11.08
CA GLU A 70 0.80 -22.94 -10.50
C GLU A 70 0.78 -21.62 -9.72
N LYS A 71 -0.39 -21.24 -9.21
CA LYS A 71 -0.62 -19.95 -8.56
C LYS A 71 -0.82 -20.09 -7.06
N LEU A 72 -0.19 -19.21 -6.30
CA LEU A 72 -0.60 -18.88 -4.94
C LEU A 72 -1.58 -17.70 -5.01
N CYS A 73 -2.84 -17.94 -4.70
CA CYS A 73 -3.86 -16.88 -4.69
C CYS A 73 -4.28 -16.54 -3.25
N PHE A 74 -4.76 -15.34 -3.06
CA PHE A 74 -5.21 -14.87 -1.76
C PHE A 74 -6.40 -13.91 -1.89
N GLU A 75 -7.18 -13.81 -0.81
CA GLU A 75 -8.19 -12.77 -0.60
C GLU A 75 -8.04 -12.19 0.81
N ALA A 76 -8.29 -10.88 0.93
CA ALA A 76 -8.31 -10.18 2.21
C ALA A 76 -9.37 -9.07 2.18
N VAL A 77 -9.81 -8.66 3.36
CA VAL A 77 -10.71 -7.52 3.52
C VAL A 77 -9.99 -6.47 4.36
N VAL A 78 -9.85 -5.27 3.81
CA VAL A 78 -9.26 -4.13 4.51
C VAL A 78 -10.35 -3.16 4.90
N VAL A 79 -10.35 -2.75 6.17
CA VAL A 79 -11.32 -1.79 6.73
C VAL A 79 -10.62 -0.46 6.97
N ASN A 80 -11.23 0.64 6.52
CA ASN A 80 -10.82 1.97 6.94
C ASN A 80 -11.36 2.24 8.35
N GLU A 81 -10.53 2.10 9.36
CA GLU A 81 -10.86 2.36 10.76
C GLU A 81 -10.57 3.81 11.18
N GLY A 82 -10.06 4.62 10.25
CA GLY A 82 -9.79 6.03 10.46
C GLY A 82 -11.04 6.90 10.39
N THR A 83 -10.85 8.18 10.57
CA THR A 83 -11.91 9.19 10.49
C THR A 83 -11.92 9.93 9.15
N VAL A 84 -10.96 9.63 8.29
CA VAL A 84 -10.79 10.27 6.98
C VAL A 84 -10.77 9.23 5.86
N PRO A 85 -11.17 9.60 4.64
CA PRO A 85 -11.03 8.74 3.48
C PRO A 85 -9.57 8.37 3.23
N ILE A 86 -9.28 7.13 2.90
CA ILE A 86 -7.96 6.69 2.47
C ILE A 86 -7.92 6.52 0.96
N ARG A 87 -6.95 7.16 0.32
CA ARG A 87 -6.75 7.06 -1.14
C ARG A 87 -6.07 5.76 -1.50
N THR A 88 -6.57 5.09 -2.52
CA THR A 88 -5.96 3.87 -3.08
C THR A 88 -5.96 3.90 -4.60
N THR A 89 -5.06 3.15 -5.20
CA THR A 89 -4.99 2.97 -6.66
C THR A 89 -4.28 1.67 -7.02
N GLY A 90 -4.44 1.22 -8.25
CA GLY A 90 -3.93 -0.07 -8.76
C GLY A 90 -2.46 -0.39 -8.46
N PRO A 91 -2.09 -1.64 -8.67
CA PRO A 91 -2.85 -2.71 -9.36
C PRO A 91 -4.16 -3.08 -8.65
N TRP A 92 -5.21 -3.25 -9.45
CA TRP A 92 -6.55 -3.51 -8.91
C TRP A 92 -6.69 -4.97 -8.42
N PRO A 93 -7.65 -5.27 -7.53
CA PRO A 93 -7.95 -6.64 -7.12
C PRO A 93 -8.14 -7.58 -8.32
N GLY A 94 -7.61 -8.80 -8.19
CA GLY A 94 -7.57 -9.78 -9.27
C GLY A 94 -6.32 -9.72 -10.14
N GLN A 95 -5.38 -8.79 -9.88
CA GLN A 95 -4.10 -8.75 -10.58
C GLN A 95 -3.31 -10.04 -10.36
N GLU A 96 -2.69 -10.53 -11.41
CA GLU A 96 -1.70 -11.61 -11.36
C GLU A 96 -0.28 -11.02 -11.50
N TYR A 97 0.64 -11.53 -10.69
CA TYR A 97 2.07 -11.34 -10.82
C TYR A 97 2.74 -12.66 -11.16
N ARG A 98 3.85 -12.63 -11.84
CA ARG A 98 4.82 -13.73 -11.80
C ARG A 98 5.70 -13.58 -10.56
N PHE A 99 6.24 -14.67 -10.05
CA PHE A 99 7.16 -14.60 -8.91
C PHE A 99 8.41 -13.73 -9.23
N SER A 100 8.86 -13.77 -10.49
CA SER A 100 9.97 -12.96 -11.01
C SER A 100 9.63 -11.46 -11.17
N GLU A 101 8.35 -11.08 -11.13
CA GLU A 101 7.89 -9.69 -11.24
C GLU A 101 7.75 -9.03 -9.87
N ASN A 102 7.55 -7.73 -9.89
CA ASN A 102 7.19 -6.95 -8.70
C ASN A 102 6.37 -5.71 -9.13
N TYR A 103 5.84 -5.01 -8.13
CA TYR A 103 5.06 -3.80 -8.36
C TYR A 103 5.75 -2.78 -9.28
N ASN A 104 7.06 -2.57 -9.13
CA ASN A 104 7.79 -1.59 -9.92
C ASN A 104 7.92 -2.00 -11.40
N THR A 105 8.16 -3.29 -11.68
CA THR A 105 8.23 -3.79 -13.06
C THR A 105 6.87 -3.71 -13.73
N LEU A 106 5.82 -4.15 -13.07
CA LEU A 106 4.45 -4.09 -13.60
C LEU A 106 4.00 -2.65 -13.86
N ALA A 107 4.24 -1.73 -12.95
CA ALA A 107 3.92 -0.32 -13.12
C ALA A 107 4.74 0.33 -14.26
N GLY A 108 5.98 -0.10 -14.46
CA GLY A 108 6.85 0.34 -15.54
C GLY A 108 6.36 -0.06 -16.93
N GLU A 109 5.64 -1.16 -17.05
CA GLU A 109 5.16 -1.73 -18.33
C GLU A 109 3.87 -1.08 -18.88
N GLY A 110 3.47 0.08 -18.40
CA GLY A 110 2.35 0.83 -18.97
C GLY A 110 1.36 1.38 -17.95
N HIS A 111 1.62 1.16 -16.68
CA HIS A 111 0.77 1.58 -15.58
C HIS A 111 1.43 2.65 -14.71
N LYS A 112 2.00 3.68 -15.37
CA LYS A 112 2.71 4.77 -14.68
C LYS A 112 1.87 5.52 -13.66
N GLU A 113 0.55 5.49 -13.83
CA GLU A 113 -0.42 6.07 -12.89
C GLU A 113 -0.43 5.35 -11.52
N TRP A 114 0.08 4.11 -11.46
CA TRP A 114 0.22 3.37 -10.20
C TRP A 114 1.53 3.67 -9.49
N PHE A 115 2.53 4.15 -10.22
CA PHE A 115 3.89 4.29 -9.73
C PHE A 115 4.06 5.52 -8.83
N GLN A 116 4.68 5.34 -7.67
CA GLN A 116 5.15 6.39 -6.78
C GLN A 116 4.09 7.46 -6.41
N GLN A 117 2.87 7.04 -6.09
CA GLN A 117 1.85 7.97 -5.60
C GLN A 117 1.92 8.11 -4.08
N ALA A 118 2.61 9.15 -3.60
CA ALA A 118 2.73 9.46 -2.19
C ALA A 118 1.35 9.55 -1.49
N GLY A 119 1.24 8.95 -0.30
CA GLY A 119 0.02 8.95 0.48
C GLY A 119 -1.06 7.97 0.01
N VAL A 120 -0.78 7.14 -1.00
CA VAL A 120 -1.67 6.05 -1.42
C VAL A 120 -1.55 4.88 -0.46
N TRP A 121 -2.67 4.30 -0.10
CA TRP A 121 -2.74 3.06 0.67
C TRP A 121 -2.83 1.85 -0.25
N ARG A 122 -2.05 0.82 0.05
CA ARG A 122 -2.05 -0.46 -0.65
C ARG A 122 -1.96 -1.62 0.32
N PHE A 123 -2.53 -2.73 -0.10
CA PHE A 123 -2.25 -4.01 0.50
C PHE A 123 -1.07 -4.65 -0.23
N GLY A 124 -0.11 -5.18 0.50
CA GLY A 124 1.07 -5.82 -0.05
C GLY A 124 1.22 -7.25 0.42
N ILE A 125 1.79 -8.09 -0.44
CA ILE A 125 2.29 -9.42 -0.08
C ILE A 125 3.81 -9.37 -0.06
N ASN A 126 4.38 -9.89 1.02
CA ASN A 126 5.81 -9.97 1.25
C ASN A 126 6.24 -11.41 1.57
N PHE A 127 7.53 -11.72 1.45
CA PHE A 127 8.11 -13.01 1.82
C PHE A 127 9.58 -12.84 2.25
N ASP A 128 10.06 -13.75 3.09
CA ASP A 128 11.33 -13.61 3.83
C ASP A 128 12.61 -13.65 2.97
N THR A 129 12.54 -14.18 1.75
CA THR A 129 13.69 -14.26 0.84
C THR A 129 13.71 -13.16 -0.22
N THR A 130 12.75 -12.20 -0.19
CA THR A 130 12.75 -11.08 -1.11
C THR A 130 13.76 -10.00 -0.71
N GLY A 131 14.40 -9.39 -1.70
CA GLY A 131 15.22 -8.18 -1.54
C GLY A 131 14.43 -6.88 -1.69
N ILE A 132 13.12 -6.95 -1.93
CA ILE A 132 12.23 -5.81 -2.18
C ILE A 132 11.13 -5.84 -1.14
N ASP A 133 10.94 -4.74 -0.44
CA ASP A 133 9.87 -4.62 0.55
C ASP A 133 8.49 -4.61 -0.13
N PHE A 134 7.66 -5.60 0.19
CA PHE A 134 6.35 -5.84 -0.42
C PHE A 134 6.40 -5.80 -1.96
N PRO A 135 6.99 -6.82 -2.60
CA PRO A 135 7.13 -6.85 -4.06
C PRO A 135 5.78 -6.85 -4.79
N TYR A 136 4.74 -7.43 -4.20
CA TYR A 136 3.41 -7.50 -4.79
C TYR A 136 2.47 -6.56 -4.04
N ARG A 137 1.96 -5.54 -4.72
CA ARG A 137 1.09 -4.50 -4.15
C ARG A 137 -0.21 -4.42 -4.91
N PHE A 138 -1.30 -4.17 -4.18
CA PHE A 138 -2.66 -4.15 -4.70
C PHE A 138 -3.43 -2.96 -4.13
N ALA A 139 -4.34 -2.40 -4.93
CA ALA A 139 -5.31 -1.43 -4.44
C ALA A 139 -6.23 -2.07 -3.40
N ILE A 140 -6.71 -1.26 -2.47
CA ILE A 140 -7.66 -1.66 -1.45
C ILE A 140 -9.07 -1.44 -1.97
N GLY A 141 -9.70 -2.51 -2.45
CA GLY A 141 -11.03 -2.48 -3.01
C GLY A 141 -11.07 -2.31 -4.53
N SER A 142 -12.16 -2.76 -5.11
CA SER A 142 -12.51 -2.51 -6.51
C SER A 142 -13.09 -1.10 -6.69
N LYS A 143 -13.16 -0.63 -7.93
CA LYS A 143 -13.74 0.69 -8.23
C LYS A 143 -15.20 0.82 -7.80
N ASP A 144 -15.92 -0.29 -7.68
CA ASP A 144 -17.34 -0.31 -7.27
C ASP A 144 -17.50 -0.19 -5.74
N GLU A 145 -16.45 -0.51 -4.98
CA GLU A 145 -16.42 -0.39 -3.52
C GLU A 145 -15.89 0.97 -3.04
N LEU A 146 -15.37 1.80 -3.97
CA LEU A 146 -14.66 3.03 -3.69
C LEU A 146 -15.44 4.26 -4.15
N GLU A 147 -15.28 5.36 -3.42
CA GLU A 147 -15.74 6.67 -3.87
C GLU A 147 -14.76 7.25 -4.89
N LYS A 148 -15.29 7.61 -6.06
CA LYS A 148 -14.55 8.31 -7.09
C LYS A 148 -14.60 9.81 -6.85
N ARG A 149 -13.46 10.47 -6.83
CA ARG A 149 -13.32 11.92 -6.84
C ARG A 149 -12.48 12.35 -8.05
N VAL A 150 -12.78 13.53 -8.59
CA VAL A 150 -11.96 14.14 -9.64
C VAL A 150 -11.21 15.31 -9.02
N ILE A 151 -9.89 15.18 -8.90
CA ILE A 151 -9.01 16.20 -8.32
C ILE A 151 -8.02 16.62 -9.39
N ASP A 152 -8.00 17.92 -9.72
CA ASP A 152 -7.18 18.49 -10.80
C ASP A 152 -7.34 17.77 -12.15
N GLY A 153 -8.57 17.31 -12.45
CA GLY A 153 -8.89 16.59 -13.68
C GLY A 153 -8.46 15.12 -13.69
N VAL A 154 -7.97 14.60 -12.58
CA VAL A 154 -7.53 13.21 -12.43
C VAL A 154 -8.51 12.43 -11.56
N ASP A 155 -8.90 11.25 -12.03
CA ASP A 155 -9.73 10.31 -11.26
C ASP A 155 -8.92 9.75 -10.08
N GLN A 156 -9.44 9.92 -8.88
CA GLN A 156 -8.89 9.35 -7.65
C GLN A 156 -9.96 8.51 -6.94
N TRP A 157 -9.51 7.50 -6.22
CA TRP A 157 -10.38 6.51 -5.60
C TRP A 157 -10.12 6.42 -4.09
N TYR A 158 -11.19 6.43 -3.31
CA TYR A 158 -11.14 6.52 -1.86
C TYR A 158 -11.99 5.47 -1.17
N LEU A 159 -11.42 4.78 -0.19
CA LEU A 159 -12.16 3.97 0.75
C LEU A 159 -12.59 4.87 1.92
N LEU A 160 -13.91 5.05 2.07
CA LEU A 160 -14.47 5.94 3.08
C LEU A 160 -14.32 5.37 4.51
N PRO A 161 -14.36 6.22 5.55
CA PRO A 161 -14.36 5.78 6.95
C PRO A 161 -15.44 4.74 7.23
N GLY A 162 -15.07 3.69 7.96
CA GLY A 162 -15.95 2.58 8.33
C GLY A 162 -16.34 1.65 7.16
N LYS A 163 -15.81 1.88 5.95
CA LYS A 163 -16.03 1.00 4.81
C LYS A 163 -14.92 -0.02 4.68
N ALA A 164 -15.26 -1.15 4.04
CA ALA A 164 -14.34 -2.22 3.73
C ALA A 164 -14.13 -2.30 2.21
N GLY A 165 -12.89 -2.60 1.81
CA GLY A 165 -12.52 -2.90 0.44
C GLY A 165 -11.91 -4.31 0.36
N ARG A 166 -12.31 -5.09 -0.64
CA ARG A 166 -11.75 -6.42 -0.88
C ARG A 166 -10.47 -6.32 -1.69
N VAL A 167 -9.49 -7.11 -1.30
CA VAL A 167 -8.23 -7.26 -2.03
C VAL A 167 -8.09 -8.71 -2.42
N SER A 168 -7.71 -8.96 -3.65
CA SER A 168 -7.38 -10.32 -4.12
C SER A 168 -6.28 -10.24 -5.15
N GLY A 169 -5.54 -11.33 -5.30
CA GLY A 169 -4.52 -11.46 -6.30
C GLY A 169 -3.92 -12.85 -6.33
N CYS A 170 -3.10 -13.11 -7.34
CA CYS A 170 -2.38 -14.35 -7.49
C CYS A 170 -0.92 -14.10 -7.85
N ILE A 171 -0.05 -14.97 -7.37
CA ILE A 171 1.36 -15.01 -7.76
C ILE A 171 1.62 -16.35 -8.44
N VAL A 172 1.97 -16.32 -9.73
CA VAL A 172 2.37 -17.49 -10.51
C VAL A 172 3.78 -17.87 -10.10
N MET A 173 3.97 -19.08 -9.60
CA MET A 173 5.28 -19.61 -9.19
C MET A 173 6.06 -20.07 -10.42
N ASP A 174 6.46 -19.12 -11.29
CA ASP A 174 7.22 -19.39 -12.51
C ASP A 174 8.69 -19.77 -12.23
N GLU A 175 9.17 -19.48 -11.04
CA GLU A 175 10.45 -19.96 -10.54
C GLU A 175 10.37 -20.28 -9.04
N ARG A 176 11.38 -20.96 -8.51
CA ARG A 176 11.44 -21.29 -7.09
C ARG A 176 12.06 -20.17 -6.30
N PRO A 177 11.52 -19.90 -5.09
CA PRO A 177 12.23 -19.05 -4.13
C PRO A 177 13.66 -19.57 -3.87
N PRO A 178 14.61 -18.68 -3.58
CA PRO A 178 16.04 -19.02 -3.57
C PRO A 178 16.44 -20.13 -2.61
N VAL A 179 15.86 -20.27 -1.43
CA VAL A 179 16.22 -21.32 -0.45
C VAL A 179 15.16 -21.53 0.64
N GLY A 180 14.96 -22.79 1.02
CA GLY A 180 14.36 -23.18 2.29
C GLY A 180 12.86 -22.97 2.42
N THR A 181 12.38 -22.91 3.64
CA THR A 181 11.01 -22.61 3.97
C THR A 181 10.77 -21.11 3.77
N ASN A 182 9.91 -20.75 2.85
CA ASN A 182 9.54 -19.38 2.62
C ASN A 182 8.32 -19.02 3.44
N PHE A 183 8.44 -18.00 4.27
CA PHE A 183 7.30 -17.44 4.95
C PHE A 183 6.75 -16.26 4.16
N TRP A 184 5.44 -16.26 3.99
CA TRP A 184 4.70 -15.25 3.27
C TRP A 184 3.70 -14.58 4.20
N TRP A 185 3.46 -13.29 4.04
CA TRP A 185 2.53 -12.52 4.86
C TRP A 185 1.99 -11.31 4.12
N GLY A 186 0.87 -10.79 4.59
CA GLY A 186 0.33 -9.53 4.14
C GLY A 186 0.84 -8.33 4.93
N GLY A 187 0.64 -7.15 4.37
CA GLY A 187 0.88 -5.88 5.05
C GLY A 187 0.11 -4.72 4.44
N LEU A 188 -0.06 -3.68 5.22
CA LEU A 188 -0.65 -2.43 4.78
C LEU A 188 0.43 -1.37 4.61
N ILE A 189 0.50 -0.81 3.42
CA ILE A 189 1.51 0.16 3.01
C ILE A 189 0.84 1.52 2.81
N HIS A 190 1.35 2.53 3.46
CA HIS A 190 1.05 3.92 3.19
C HIS A 190 2.26 4.48 2.42
N GLU A 191 2.13 4.61 1.12
CA GLU A 191 3.25 4.91 0.20
C GLU A 191 3.95 6.21 0.58
N PHE A 192 5.27 6.16 0.70
CA PHE A 192 6.17 7.22 1.16
C PHE A 192 5.98 7.69 2.61
N VAL A 193 5.13 7.01 3.38
CA VAL A 193 4.95 7.26 4.81
C VAL A 193 5.50 6.09 5.61
N GLY A 194 5.14 4.85 5.26
CA GLY A 194 5.64 3.66 5.92
C GLY A 194 4.72 2.44 5.79
N VAL A 195 5.11 1.38 6.47
CA VAL A 195 4.27 0.18 6.62
C VAL A 195 3.41 0.37 7.86
N ALA A 196 2.10 0.51 7.64
CA ALA A 196 1.15 0.76 8.72
C ALA A 196 0.83 -0.49 9.54
N ASN A 197 0.81 -1.67 8.91
CA ASN A 197 0.70 -2.97 9.54
C ASN A 197 1.53 -3.99 8.78
N ASN A 198 2.19 -4.90 9.48
CA ASN A 198 3.13 -5.87 8.91
C ASN A 198 2.94 -7.26 9.50
N TYR A 199 3.44 -8.27 8.84
CA TYR A 199 3.35 -9.68 9.26
C TYR A 199 1.92 -10.19 9.49
N ILE A 200 0.97 -9.69 8.69
CA ILE A 200 -0.43 -10.11 8.76
C ILE A 200 -0.53 -11.52 8.22
N ASP A 201 -1.12 -12.41 9.00
CA ASP A 201 -1.49 -13.77 8.64
C ASP A 201 -0.39 -14.59 7.94
N ARG A 202 0.75 -14.68 8.60
CA ARG A 202 1.95 -15.34 8.08
C ARG A 202 1.73 -16.85 7.88
N ILE A 203 2.06 -17.34 6.69
CA ILE A 203 2.05 -18.75 6.32
C ILE A 203 3.43 -19.22 5.83
N SER A 204 3.64 -20.52 5.80
CA SER A 204 4.74 -21.15 5.08
C SER A 204 4.29 -21.52 3.67
N VAL A 205 5.11 -21.25 2.67
CA VAL A 205 4.84 -21.64 1.28
C VAL A 205 5.94 -22.60 0.80
N ASP A 206 5.52 -23.77 0.35
CA ASP A 206 6.38 -24.78 -0.26
C ASP A 206 6.10 -24.83 -1.77
N VAL A 207 7.11 -24.50 -2.57
CA VAL A 207 7.02 -24.57 -4.03
C VAL A 207 7.60 -25.89 -4.49
N GLY A 208 6.72 -26.88 -4.69
CA GLY A 208 7.05 -28.25 -5.05
C GLY A 208 7.49 -28.42 -6.50
N MET A 209 7.88 -29.66 -6.85
CA MET A 209 8.00 -30.08 -8.25
C MET A 209 6.60 -30.26 -8.86
N PRO A 210 6.45 -30.04 -10.17
CA PRO A 210 5.20 -30.31 -10.85
C PRO A 210 4.81 -31.78 -10.79
#